data_7304f3bd2047cf224573504a89403758
#
_entry.id   7304f3bd2047cf224573504a89403758
#
_cell.length_a   1.000
_cell.length_b   1.000
_cell.length_c   1.000
_cell.angle_alpha   90.00
_cell.angle_beta   90.00
_cell.angle_gamma   90.00
#
_symmetry.space_group_name_H-M   'P 1'
#
loop_
_entity.id
_entity.type
_entity.pdbx_description
1 polymer ?
#
loop_
_entity_poly.entity_id
_entity_poly.type
_entity_poly.pdbx_seq_one_letter_code
_entity_poly.pdbx_strand_id
1 'polypeptide(L)'
;FMHALLSLHNRRFLTPGEEPLDLGTGVLLAIYHDAAEILTGDLPTPVKYKNDALRTAYKAVEHEGARVMASLQPAELQAETQAWLTGSLLNDAERKIVKAADRLSALIKCMEERQSGSHEFEAAEAQQLAALHEMHCPEAEYFIEHMLPCFAQNLDELTRGRF
;
A
#
# COMPACT_ATOMS: atom_id res chain seq x y z
N PHE A 1 -0.66 6.29 -4.74
CA PHE A 1 -1.99 5.79 -4.33
C PHE A 1 -2.37 6.28 -2.94
N MET A 2 -1.51 6.12 -1.93
CA MET A 2 -1.81 6.51 -0.55
C MET A 2 -2.36 7.92 -0.40
N HIS A 3 -1.70 8.93 -1.00
CA HIS A 3 -2.19 10.32 -0.99
C HIS A 3 -3.59 10.45 -1.61
N ALA A 4 -3.86 9.75 -2.71
CA ALA A 4 -5.17 9.80 -3.37
C ALA A 4 -6.27 9.22 -2.47
N LEU A 5 -6.04 8.06 -1.86
CA LEU A 5 -7.00 7.42 -0.98
C LEU A 5 -7.28 8.24 0.28
N LEU A 6 -6.25 8.79 0.95
CA LEU A 6 -6.41 9.67 2.09
C LEU A 6 -7.17 10.96 1.72
N SER A 7 -6.87 11.53 0.56
CA SER A 7 -7.58 12.72 0.07
C SER A 7 -9.04 12.42 -0.23
N LEU A 8 -9.35 11.24 -0.78
CA LEU A 8 -10.72 10.78 -1.00
C LEU A 8 -11.44 10.57 0.34
N HIS A 9 -10.80 9.94 1.32
CA HIS A 9 -11.35 9.78 2.66
C HIS A 9 -11.77 11.14 3.23
N ASN A 10 -10.83 12.07 3.35
CA ASN A 10 -11.06 13.37 3.98
C ASN A 10 -12.08 14.25 3.24
N ARG A 11 -12.26 14.09 1.93
CA ARG A 11 -13.14 14.93 1.11
C ARG A 11 -14.51 14.32 0.84
N ARG A 12 -14.62 12.99 0.84
CA ARG A 12 -15.80 12.28 0.36
C ARG A 12 -16.39 11.28 1.36
N PHE A 13 -15.53 10.63 2.14
CA PHE A 13 -15.93 9.51 2.99
C PHE A 13 -15.82 9.82 4.48
N LEU A 14 -15.31 10.99 4.85
CA LEU A 14 -15.26 11.42 6.24
C LEU A 14 -16.67 11.53 6.82
N THR A 15 -16.91 10.84 7.93
CA THR A 15 -18.21 10.87 8.60
C THR A 15 -18.34 12.08 9.53
N PRO A 16 -19.58 12.59 9.78
CA PRO A 16 -19.76 13.71 10.68
C PRO A 16 -19.24 13.40 12.09
N GLY A 17 -18.31 14.23 12.58
CA GLY A 17 -17.67 14.06 13.88
C GLY A 17 -16.39 13.24 13.89
N GLU A 18 -15.97 12.72 12.74
CA GLU A 18 -14.69 12.08 12.57
C GLU A 18 -13.62 13.15 12.24
N GLU A 19 -12.42 12.99 12.80
CA GLU A 19 -11.30 13.86 12.48
C GLU A 19 -10.66 13.45 11.15
N PRO A 20 -10.26 14.40 10.29
CA PRO A 20 -9.56 14.09 9.06
C PRO A 20 -8.27 13.32 9.32
N LEU A 21 -7.99 12.33 8.47
CA LEU A 21 -6.73 11.61 8.49
C LEU A 21 -5.57 12.53 8.06
N ASP A 22 -4.42 12.39 8.72
CA ASP A 22 -3.26 13.20 8.38
C ASP A 22 -2.57 12.69 7.10
N LEU A 23 -2.64 13.51 6.06
CA LEU A 23 -2.04 13.21 4.76
C LEU A 23 -0.52 13.06 4.84
N GLY A 24 0.14 13.87 5.69
CA GLY A 24 1.60 13.84 5.85
C GLY A 24 2.06 12.52 6.44
N THR A 25 1.44 12.12 7.55
CA THR A 25 1.70 10.84 8.22
C THR A 25 1.48 9.67 7.26
N GLY A 26 0.35 9.64 6.56
CA GLY A 26 0.04 8.55 5.65
C GLY A 26 1.01 8.43 4.47
N VAL A 27 1.45 9.56 3.90
CA VAL A 27 2.43 9.56 2.80
C VAL A 27 3.81 9.13 3.29
N LEU A 28 4.26 9.58 4.46
CA LEU A 28 5.52 9.13 5.06
C LEU A 28 5.51 7.63 5.32
N LEU A 29 4.41 7.09 5.84
CA LEU A 29 4.27 5.66 6.03
C LEU A 29 4.35 4.86 4.74
N ALA A 30 3.73 5.36 3.65
CA ALA A 30 3.85 4.72 2.34
C ALA A 30 5.30 4.69 1.82
N ILE A 31 6.14 5.63 2.24
CA ILE A 31 7.57 5.65 1.90
C ILE A 31 8.36 4.67 2.77
N TYR A 32 8.03 4.56 4.05
CA TYR A 32 8.82 3.82 5.03
C TYR A 32 8.38 2.36 5.24
N HIS A 33 7.14 1.97 4.88
CA HIS A 33 6.55 0.68 5.27
C HIS A 33 7.37 -0.55 4.85
N ASP A 34 8.02 -0.49 3.68
CA ASP A 34 8.85 -1.57 3.15
C ASP A 34 10.36 -1.31 3.32
N ALA A 35 10.76 -0.20 3.93
CA ALA A 35 12.17 0.16 4.02
C ALA A 35 12.99 -0.87 4.81
N ALA A 36 12.39 -1.59 5.77
CA ALA A 36 13.06 -2.66 6.50
C ALA A 36 13.44 -3.85 5.59
N GLU A 37 12.80 -4.01 4.44
CA GLU A 37 13.11 -5.04 3.45
C GLU A 37 14.50 -4.90 2.81
N ILE A 38 15.13 -3.73 2.93
CA ILE A 38 16.55 -3.55 2.59
C ILE A 38 17.44 -4.55 3.35
N LEU A 39 17.07 -4.89 4.59
CA LEU A 39 17.82 -5.82 5.44
C LEU A 39 17.26 -7.24 5.40
N THR A 40 15.94 -7.38 5.31
CA THR A 40 15.25 -8.68 5.44
C THR A 40 15.01 -9.36 4.09
N GLY A 41 15.05 -8.59 3.00
CA GLY A 41 14.52 -8.98 1.69
C GLY A 41 12.99 -9.00 1.68
N ASP A 42 12.41 -8.98 0.49
CA ASP A 42 10.97 -9.21 0.31
C ASP A 42 10.71 -10.72 0.12
N LEU A 43 9.76 -11.26 0.88
CA LEU A 43 9.36 -12.65 0.77
C LEU A 43 8.13 -12.74 -0.15
N PRO A 44 8.18 -13.51 -1.25
CA PRO A 44 7.03 -13.66 -2.13
C PRO A 44 5.76 -14.03 -1.37
N THR A 45 4.67 -13.35 -1.65
CA THR A 45 3.37 -13.51 -0.96
C THR A 45 2.94 -14.97 -0.77
N PRO A 46 3.05 -15.89 -1.77
CA PRO A 46 2.69 -17.29 -1.57
C PRO A 46 3.55 -18.02 -0.54
N VAL A 47 4.78 -17.56 -0.33
CA VAL A 47 5.69 -18.11 0.67
C VAL A 47 5.39 -17.51 2.04
N LYS A 48 5.26 -16.20 2.12
CA LYS A 48 4.97 -15.44 3.36
C LYS A 48 3.70 -15.94 4.06
N TYR A 49 2.68 -16.32 3.30
CA TYR A 49 1.38 -16.77 3.81
C TYR A 49 1.16 -18.28 3.73
N LYS A 50 2.21 -19.09 3.52
CA LYS A 50 2.11 -20.55 3.43
C LYS A 50 1.53 -21.19 4.70
N ASN A 51 1.88 -20.67 5.85
CA ASN A 51 1.34 -21.08 7.15
C ASN A 51 1.56 -20.00 8.22
N ASP A 52 0.84 -20.09 9.33
CA ASP A 52 0.88 -19.12 10.42
C ASP A 52 2.24 -19.04 11.12
N ALA A 53 2.95 -20.16 11.22
CA ALA A 53 4.27 -20.19 11.85
C ALA A 53 5.29 -19.37 11.03
N LEU A 54 5.31 -19.54 9.72
CA LEU A 54 6.20 -18.78 8.84
C LEU A 54 5.82 -17.29 8.84
N ARG A 55 4.52 -16.98 8.76
CA ARG A 55 4.04 -15.60 8.83
C ARG A 55 4.47 -14.91 10.13
N THR A 56 4.36 -15.60 11.26
CA THR A 56 4.75 -15.06 12.56
C THR A 56 6.26 -14.87 12.67
N ALA A 57 7.04 -15.87 12.22
CA ALA A 57 8.49 -15.79 12.22
C ALA A 57 8.99 -14.65 11.32
N TYR A 58 8.40 -14.49 10.13
CA TYR A 58 8.80 -13.43 9.21
C TYR A 58 8.46 -12.04 9.75
N LYS A 59 7.30 -11.86 10.38
CA LYS A 59 6.97 -10.60 11.08
C LYS A 59 7.99 -10.26 12.18
N ALA A 60 8.51 -11.23 12.89
CA ALA A 60 9.55 -10.99 13.88
C ALA A 60 10.85 -10.52 13.22
N VAL A 61 11.21 -11.07 12.05
CA VAL A 61 12.35 -10.62 11.25
C VAL A 61 12.17 -9.20 10.72
N GLU A 62 10.98 -8.87 10.19
CA GLU A 62 10.63 -7.51 9.74
C GLU A 62 10.75 -6.50 10.91
N HIS A 63 10.25 -6.86 12.09
CA HIS A 63 10.35 -6.02 13.29
C HIS A 63 11.79 -5.81 13.74
N GLU A 64 12.62 -6.85 13.69
CA GLU A 64 14.05 -6.73 14.01
C GLU A 64 14.78 -5.89 12.97
N GLY A 65 14.48 -6.04 11.68
CA GLY A 65 14.98 -5.20 10.61
C GLY A 65 14.67 -3.72 10.84
N ALA A 66 13.43 -3.41 11.19
CA ALA A 66 13.01 -2.04 11.53
C ALA A 66 13.78 -1.48 12.74
N ARG A 67 13.98 -2.30 13.78
CA ARG A 67 14.77 -1.92 14.96
C ARG A 67 16.23 -1.61 14.62
N VAL A 68 16.85 -2.46 13.81
CA VAL A 68 18.24 -2.27 13.37
C VAL A 68 18.35 -0.99 12.53
N MET A 69 17.47 -0.78 11.56
CA MET A 69 17.48 0.44 10.75
C MET A 69 17.29 1.70 11.59
N ALA A 70 16.36 1.69 12.54
CA ALA A 70 16.18 2.80 13.46
C ALA A 70 17.45 3.09 14.28
N SER A 71 18.17 2.05 14.71
CA SER A 71 19.40 2.20 15.49
C SER A 71 20.57 2.83 14.72
N LEU A 72 20.52 2.90 13.40
CA LEU A 72 21.50 3.59 12.57
C LEU A 72 21.32 5.12 12.58
N GLN A 73 20.19 5.60 13.10
CA GLN A 73 19.92 7.02 13.24
C GLN A 73 20.50 7.60 14.54
N PRO A 74 20.73 8.92 14.62
CA PRO A 74 20.98 9.59 15.89
C PRO A 74 19.92 9.24 16.94
N ALA A 75 20.30 9.18 18.21
CA ALA A 75 19.42 8.72 19.30
C ALA A 75 18.08 9.46 19.36
N GLU A 76 18.08 10.74 19.02
CA GLU A 76 16.91 11.62 19.01
C GLU A 76 15.86 11.21 17.95
N LEU A 77 16.27 10.52 16.88
CA LEU A 77 15.40 10.12 15.76
C LEU A 77 15.00 8.65 15.82
N GLN A 78 15.64 7.83 16.65
CA GLN A 78 15.43 6.37 16.64
C GLN A 78 13.99 5.95 16.89
N ALA A 79 13.37 6.54 17.92
CA ALA A 79 11.99 6.18 18.29
C ALA A 79 10.99 6.57 17.20
N GLU A 80 11.14 7.74 16.61
CA GLU A 80 10.30 8.21 15.52
C GLU A 80 10.51 7.35 14.26
N THR A 81 11.76 7.09 13.87
CA THR A 81 12.08 6.24 12.71
C THR A 81 11.52 4.83 12.88
N GLN A 82 11.64 4.24 14.06
CA GLN A 82 11.06 2.91 14.33
C GLN A 82 9.53 2.94 14.21
N ALA A 83 8.88 3.99 14.67
CA ALA A 83 7.44 4.14 14.57
C ALA A 83 6.97 4.23 13.11
N TRP A 84 7.71 4.92 12.26
CA TRP A 84 7.47 4.97 10.80
C TRP A 84 7.65 3.60 10.14
N LEU A 85 8.76 2.92 10.41
CA LEU A 85 9.08 1.62 9.83
C LEU A 85 8.09 0.51 10.24
N THR A 86 7.52 0.59 11.43
CA THR A 86 6.56 -0.41 11.95
C THR A 86 5.10 -0.05 11.71
N GLY A 87 4.83 1.17 11.27
CA GLY A 87 3.46 1.68 11.14
C GLY A 87 2.72 1.75 12.49
N SER A 88 3.45 1.85 13.61
CA SER A 88 2.84 1.87 14.96
C SER A 88 2.04 3.14 15.23
N LEU A 89 2.27 4.21 14.47
CA LEU A 89 1.53 5.48 14.55
C LEU A 89 0.14 5.43 13.91
N LEU A 90 -0.14 4.40 13.09
CA LEU A 90 -1.41 4.31 12.37
C LEU A 90 -2.58 3.92 13.28
N ASN A 91 -3.69 4.59 13.11
CA ASN A 91 -4.99 4.10 13.57
C ASN A 91 -5.54 3.01 12.61
N ASP A 92 -6.67 2.40 12.95
CA ASP A 92 -7.24 1.29 12.16
C ASP A 92 -7.72 1.73 10.77
N ALA A 93 -8.27 2.94 10.64
CA ALA A 93 -8.71 3.49 9.36
C ALA A 93 -7.51 3.73 8.43
N GLU A 94 -6.45 4.35 8.95
CA GLU A 94 -5.19 4.56 8.22
C GLU A 94 -4.56 3.24 7.80
N ARG A 95 -4.50 2.24 8.70
CA ARG A 95 -3.99 0.89 8.37
C ARG A 95 -4.75 0.25 7.22
N LYS A 96 -6.07 0.41 7.19
CA LYS A 96 -6.92 -0.10 6.12
C LYS A 96 -6.59 0.57 4.79
N ILE A 97 -6.42 1.89 4.80
CA ILE A 97 -6.09 2.68 3.61
C ILE A 97 -4.66 2.36 3.10
N VAL A 98 -3.66 2.24 4.00
CA VAL A 98 -2.30 1.80 3.63
C VAL A 98 -2.35 0.45 2.92
N LYS A 99 -3.06 -0.52 3.50
CA LYS A 99 -3.19 -1.85 2.91
C LYS A 99 -3.92 -1.85 1.57
N ALA A 100 -4.91 -0.97 1.40
CA ALA A 100 -5.58 -0.79 0.13
C ALA A 100 -4.66 -0.16 -0.92
N ALA A 101 -3.86 0.84 -0.53
CA ALA A 101 -2.88 1.47 -1.41
C ALA A 101 -1.81 0.49 -1.90
N ASP A 102 -1.29 -0.37 -1.02
CA ASP A 102 -0.34 -1.43 -1.35
C ASP A 102 -0.94 -2.42 -2.37
N ARG A 103 -2.17 -2.91 -2.10
CA ARG A 103 -2.87 -3.80 -3.04
C ARG A 103 -3.18 -3.16 -4.39
N LEU A 104 -3.55 -1.88 -4.42
CA LEU A 104 -3.73 -1.14 -5.67
C LEU A 104 -2.43 -1.02 -6.45
N SER A 105 -1.29 -0.81 -5.77
CA SER A 105 0.02 -0.79 -6.40
C SER A 105 0.34 -2.14 -7.05
N ALA A 106 0.11 -3.24 -6.33
CA ALA A 106 0.31 -4.59 -6.85
C ALA A 106 -0.64 -4.91 -8.03
N LEU A 107 -1.91 -4.50 -7.94
CA LEU A 107 -2.88 -4.67 -9.03
C LEU A 107 -2.43 -3.95 -10.30
N ILE A 108 -2.06 -2.68 -10.19
CA ILE A 108 -1.64 -1.86 -11.33
C ILE A 108 -0.35 -2.43 -11.96
N LYS A 109 0.58 -2.90 -11.15
CA LYS A 109 1.80 -3.58 -11.64
C LYS A 109 1.46 -4.84 -12.46
N CYS A 110 0.49 -5.65 -12.02
CA CYS A 110 0.02 -6.80 -12.80
C CYS A 110 -0.63 -6.35 -14.12
N MET A 111 -1.41 -5.26 -14.12
CA MET A 111 -2.01 -4.70 -15.33
C MET A 111 -0.95 -4.20 -16.32
N GLU A 112 0.11 -3.53 -15.85
CA GLU A 112 1.23 -3.06 -16.68
C GLU A 112 1.98 -4.23 -17.30
N GLU A 113 2.24 -5.31 -16.57
CA GLU A 113 2.85 -6.54 -17.08
C GLU A 113 1.98 -7.16 -18.19
N ARG A 114 0.68 -7.26 -17.99
CA ARG A 114 -0.25 -7.77 -19.01
C ARG A 114 -0.27 -6.89 -20.26
N GLN A 115 -0.25 -5.57 -20.12
CA GLN A 115 -0.15 -4.63 -21.25
C GLN A 115 1.17 -4.79 -22.03
N SER A 116 2.25 -5.16 -21.34
CA SER A 116 3.55 -5.46 -21.93
C SER A 116 3.60 -6.82 -22.62
N GLY A 117 2.52 -7.60 -22.58
CA GLY A 117 2.41 -8.94 -23.19
C GLY A 117 2.81 -10.09 -22.25
N SER A 118 3.05 -9.83 -20.96
CA SER A 118 3.29 -10.87 -19.97
C SER A 118 1.96 -11.39 -19.42
N HIS A 119 1.72 -12.69 -19.51
CA HIS A 119 0.52 -13.36 -18.97
C HIS A 119 0.76 -14.07 -17.63
N GLU A 120 1.96 -13.95 -17.07
CA GLU A 120 2.37 -14.68 -15.87
C GLU A 120 1.61 -14.20 -14.61
N PHE A 121 1.10 -12.96 -14.62
CA PHE A 121 0.49 -12.33 -13.45
C PHE A 121 -1.05 -12.18 -13.55
N GLU A 122 -1.71 -12.77 -14.54
CA GLU A 122 -3.18 -12.67 -14.69
C GLU A 122 -3.95 -13.22 -13.47
N ALA A 123 -3.50 -14.34 -12.92
CA ALA A 123 -4.10 -14.89 -11.71
C ALA A 123 -3.88 -13.97 -10.49
N ALA A 124 -2.70 -13.33 -10.39
CA ALA A 124 -2.39 -12.37 -9.33
C ALA A 124 -3.23 -11.10 -9.49
N GLU A 125 -3.42 -10.59 -10.72
CA GLU A 125 -4.28 -9.44 -11.02
C GLU A 125 -5.71 -9.69 -10.49
N ALA A 126 -6.30 -10.84 -10.86
CA ALA A 126 -7.64 -11.21 -10.40
C ALA A 126 -7.73 -11.36 -8.86
N GLN A 127 -6.71 -11.95 -8.23
CA GLN A 127 -6.65 -12.10 -6.77
C GLN A 127 -6.53 -10.75 -6.05
N GLN A 128 -5.72 -9.82 -6.55
CA GLN A 128 -5.58 -8.49 -5.95
C GLN A 128 -6.88 -7.70 -6.05
N LEU A 129 -7.55 -7.75 -7.19
CA LEU A 129 -8.84 -7.10 -7.38
C LEU A 129 -9.91 -7.66 -6.43
N ALA A 130 -10.04 -8.99 -6.35
CA ALA A 130 -10.96 -9.64 -5.44
C ALA A 130 -10.68 -9.27 -3.97
N ALA A 131 -9.41 -9.28 -3.57
CA ALA A 131 -9.01 -8.93 -2.22
C ALA A 131 -9.26 -7.44 -1.88
N LEU A 132 -9.20 -6.53 -2.86
CA LEU A 132 -9.57 -5.13 -2.69
C LEU A 132 -11.08 -5.00 -2.41
N HIS A 133 -11.93 -5.69 -3.17
CA HIS A 133 -13.38 -5.70 -2.92
C HIS A 133 -13.73 -6.29 -1.54
N GLU A 134 -13.06 -7.38 -1.12
CA GLU A 134 -13.26 -7.99 0.20
C GLU A 134 -12.86 -7.06 1.37
N MET A 135 -12.00 -6.07 1.12
CA MET A 135 -11.64 -5.08 2.14
C MET A 135 -12.78 -4.14 2.50
N HIS A 136 -13.80 -3.99 1.66
CA HIS A 136 -14.88 -3.03 1.83
C HIS A 136 -14.36 -1.62 2.18
N CYS A 137 -13.35 -1.16 1.44
CA CYS A 137 -12.71 0.14 1.57
C CYS A 137 -13.33 1.10 0.55
N PRO A 138 -14.20 2.03 0.94
CA PRO A 138 -14.92 2.87 -0.01
C PRO A 138 -14.00 3.75 -0.85
N GLU A 139 -12.84 4.14 -0.33
CA GLU A 139 -11.82 4.91 -1.05
C GLU A 139 -11.20 4.07 -2.17
N ALA A 140 -10.93 2.79 -1.91
CA ALA A 140 -10.38 1.86 -2.89
C ALA A 140 -11.42 1.52 -3.96
N GLU A 141 -12.68 1.29 -3.59
CA GLU A 141 -13.77 1.07 -4.54
C GLU A 141 -13.95 2.27 -5.47
N TYR A 142 -13.92 3.48 -4.91
CA TYR A 142 -13.99 4.69 -5.71
C TYR A 142 -12.79 4.83 -6.67
N PHE A 143 -11.59 4.48 -6.20
CA PHE A 143 -10.39 4.48 -7.03
C PHE A 143 -10.52 3.48 -8.20
N ILE A 144 -10.99 2.26 -7.90
CA ILE A 144 -11.19 1.21 -8.90
C ILE A 144 -12.19 1.66 -9.98
N GLU A 145 -13.29 2.26 -9.57
CA GLU A 145 -14.34 2.69 -10.50
C GLU A 145 -13.92 3.89 -11.36
N HIS A 146 -13.25 4.89 -10.77
CA HIS A 146 -13.07 6.19 -11.42
C HIS A 146 -11.64 6.50 -11.88
N MET A 147 -10.63 5.85 -11.29
CA MET A 147 -9.22 6.14 -11.56
C MET A 147 -8.48 4.97 -12.22
N LEU A 148 -8.79 3.73 -11.81
CA LEU A 148 -8.11 2.54 -12.35
C LEU A 148 -8.21 2.42 -13.88
N PRO A 149 -9.33 2.77 -14.56
CA PRO A 149 -9.41 2.71 -16.02
C PRO A 149 -8.35 3.53 -16.76
N CYS A 150 -7.82 4.59 -16.13
CA CYS A 150 -6.76 5.40 -16.74
C CYS A 150 -5.44 4.62 -16.90
N PHE A 151 -5.18 3.65 -16.03
CA PHE A 151 -3.97 2.82 -16.09
C PHE A 151 -4.02 1.75 -17.21
N ALA A 152 -5.18 1.52 -17.79
CA ALA A 152 -5.33 0.66 -18.95
C ALA A 152 -5.14 1.39 -20.30
N GLN A 153 -4.98 2.72 -20.28
CA GLN A 153 -4.89 3.57 -21.46
C GLN A 153 -3.43 3.90 -21.79
N ASN A 154 -3.12 3.94 -23.08
CA ASN A 154 -1.85 4.49 -23.55
C ASN A 154 -1.84 6.03 -23.54
N LEU A 155 -0.68 6.64 -23.78
CA LEU A 155 -0.52 8.09 -23.73
C LEU A 155 -1.43 8.84 -24.71
N ASP A 156 -1.60 8.31 -25.93
CA ASP A 156 -2.44 8.94 -26.95
C ASP A 156 -3.92 8.89 -26.56
N GLU A 157 -4.37 7.82 -25.92
CA GLU A 157 -5.73 7.67 -25.43
C GLU A 157 -5.99 8.61 -24.25
N LEU A 158 -5.04 8.72 -23.32
CA LEU A 158 -5.13 9.63 -22.15
C LEU A 158 -5.21 11.10 -22.56
N THR A 159 -4.56 11.48 -23.67
CA THR A 159 -4.46 12.88 -24.11
C THR A 159 -5.48 13.26 -25.18
N ARG A 160 -6.17 12.27 -25.79
CA ARG A 160 -7.13 12.52 -26.88
C ARG A 160 -8.25 13.46 -26.44
N GLY A 161 -8.34 14.62 -27.12
CA GLY A 161 -9.38 15.64 -26.89
C GLY A 161 -9.21 16.45 -25.62
N ARG A 162 -8.04 16.38 -24.96
CA ARG A 162 -7.72 17.18 -23.76
C ARG A 162 -6.73 18.31 -24.01
N PHE A 163 -6.12 18.39 -25.22
CA PHE A 163 -5.24 19.44 -25.69
C PHE A 163 -5.75 20.03 -27.01
#